data_0235530d7841b35cf7591411865f8d37
#
_entry.id   0235530d7841b35cf7591411865f8d37
#
_cell.length_a   1.000
_cell.length_b   1.000
_cell.length_c   1.000
_cell.angle_alpha   90.00
_cell.angle_beta   90.00
_cell.angle_gamma   90.00
#
_symmetry.space_group_name_H-M   'P 1'
#
loop_
_entity.id
_entity.type
_entity.pdbx_description
1 polymer ?
#
loop_
_entity_poly.entity_id
_entity_poly.type
_entity_poly.pdbx_seq_one_letter_code
_entity_poly.pdbx_strand_id
1 'polypeptide(L)'
;MSHILPVLILVVTSAMAWFVGSEATLPVFIYASWAGTLLMAFAWWRGQDWTMRTVLVYAILYRLVLLPVLPSLSDDGFRYIWDGLLQWKGINPFVFRPNDPALGALHNTDLYLSLNSADYFTVYPPVSQVVFGVGAIFYPFGSVVSYWAIKVVFVGIEFVGVFLLSRMVQARSLILYAWNPLVLMEVAGQPHNEAMLVTWLVGTIWALQINRPKWALVFIALAMWTKLYPLLLIPFVLNRTGWRYFWIPLLTGLICLIPYYHPDFFTNIRTSLNLYTQQFEFGAGLYYWLKEWGRQIMGHEESKALGPFLQMVFFFTISVIWVGDIMKRKSLPALFYLFIGVFLLTATTVHPWYLLGLLAMIPLLVDVGFRDQHAETPVQLQEAPLPPWHWIWLGGMMTGNYFFYLTENQWPWVIVGWGGWLVLLLLLPLKGLLQRVHFSRAGGKYAKIRNGFPVLSSDLPLQVLDLGCGEGYLGEWIRQDRQAEVSLADVVDFNRTQMPFLRYDGHRLPFPDDAFDVTVLSFVLHHCENQTQVFHEAVRVTRKRILIIESVYQTEWDLRQLTFLDTLANRLRSGGLMKHQEAFLHFRTVADWYKFFNQFPVRLLDTTQSGLFLHQQAFFVLEIKEA
;
A
#
# COMPACT_ATOMS: atom_id res chain seq x y z
N MET A 1 -0.65 21.07 15.66
CA MET A 1 -1.47 20.08 14.92
C MET A 1 -0.80 18.71 14.74
N SER A 2 0.52 18.60 14.86
CA SER A 2 1.30 17.36 14.61
C SER A 2 0.98 16.16 15.53
N HIS A 3 0.41 16.37 16.71
CA HIS A 3 0.12 15.29 17.67
C HIS A 3 -1.37 14.93 17.81
N ILE A 4 -2.30 15.71 17.24
CA ILE A 4 -3.74 15.47 17.40
C ILE A 4 -4.14 14.13 16.77
N LEU A 5 -3.71 13.86 15.56
CA LEU A 5 -4.10 12.64 14.84
C LEU A 5 -3.54 11.36 15.47
N PRO A 6 -2.24 11.29 15.86
CA PRO A 6 -1.74 10.14 16.62
C PRO A 6 -2.45 9.94 17.96
N VAL A 7 -2.81 11.03 18.65
CA VAL A 7 -3.59 10.93 19.90
C VAL A 7 -5.00 10.39 19.65
N LEU A 8 -5.67 10.80 18.56
CA LEU A 8 -6.96 10.23 18.17
C LEU A 8 -6.85 8.72 17.88
N ILE A 9 -5.79 8.30 17.19
CA ILE A 9 -5.53 6.87 16.96
C ILE A 9 -5.27 6.16 18.30
N LEU A 10 -4.57 6.79 19.26
CA LEU A 10 -4.36 6.22 20.59
C LEU A 10 -5.68 6.05 21.34
N VAL A 11 -6.59 7.02 21.27
CA VAL A 11 -7.94 6.92 21.88
C VAL A 11 -8.72 5.76 21.26
N VAL A 12 -8.70 5.64 19.93
CA VAL A 12 -9.35 4.54 19.22
C VAL A 12 -8.73 3.19 19.59
N THR A 13 -7.41 3.10 19.68
CA THR A 13 -6.71 1.88 20.11
C THR A 13 -7.05 1.53 21.56
N SER A 14 -7.20 2.53 22.44
CA SER A 14 -7.66 2.32 23.82
C SER A 14 -9.11 1.81 23.86
N ALA A 15 -9.97 2.33 22.98
CA ALA A 15 -11.33 1.80 22.83
C ALA A 15 -11.31 0.34 22.34
N MET A 16 -10.47 0.00 21.37
CA MET A 16 -10.30 -1.39 20.95
C MET A 16 -9.90 -2.29 22.12
N ALA A 17 -8.92 -1.88 22.93
CA ALA A 17 -8.47 -2.63 24.11
C ALA A 17 -9.57 -2.83 25.13
N TRP A 18 -10.40 -1.81 25.37
CA TRP A 18 -11.47 -1.84 26.37
C TRP A 18 -12.67 -2.69 25.93
N PHE A 19 -13.04 -2.62 24.65
CA PHE A 19 -14.29 -3.21 24.15
C PHE A 19 -14.11 -4.60 23.53
N VAL A 20 -12.91 -5.13 23.38
CA VAL A 20 -12.66 -6.45 22.80
C VAL A 20 -13.08 -7.61 23.71
N GLY A 21 -13.26 -7.36 25.01
CA GLY A 21 -13.36 -8.39 26.05
C GLY A 21 -14.73 -9.07 26.21
N SER A 22 -15.78 -8.69 25.48
CA SER A 22 -17.10 -9.33 25.61
C SER A 22 -17.89 -9.32 24.31
N GLU A 23 -18.77 -10.29 24.15
CA GLU A 23 -19.68 -10.40 23.00
C GLU A 23 -20.56 -9.15 22.84
N ALA A 24 -21.08 -8.62 23.94
CA ALA A 24 -21.93 -7.42 23.92
C ALA A 24 -21.22 -6.16 23.40
N THR A 25 -19.90 -6.08 23.56
CA THR A 25 -19.10 -4.93 23.14
C THR A 25 -18.33 -5.14 21.85
N LEU A 26 -18.35 -6.35 21.28
CA LEU A 26 -17.66 -6.69 20.03
C LEU A 26 -18.01 -5.74 18.86
N PRO A 27 -19.27 -5.28 18.66
CA PRO A 27 -19.58 -4.29 17.62
C PRO A 27 -18.78 -2.98 17.79
N VAL A 28 -18.64 -2.50 19.03
CA VAL A 28 -17.89 -1.26 19.32
C VAL A 28 -16.41 -1.43 19.00
N PHE A 29 -15.84 -2.59 19.35
CA PHE A 29 -14.47 -2.95 18.98
C PHE A 29 -14.26 -2.90 17.45
N ILE A 30 -15.18 -3.49 16.68
CA ILE A 30 -15.08 -3.54 15.23
C ILE A 30 -15.18 -2.12 14.62
N TYR A 31 -16.14 -1.31 15.08
CA TYR A 31 -16.26 0.09 14.63
C TYR A 31 -15.02 0.92 15.00
N ALA A 32 -14.45 0.69 16.18
CA ALA A 32 -13.18 1.33 16.58
C ALA A 32 -12.04 0.90 15.64
N SER A 33 -11.92 -0.38 15.29
CA SER A 33 -10.93 -0.88 14.34
C SER A 33 -11.07 -0.22 12.97
N TRP A 34 -12.30 -0.06 12.46
CA TRP A 34 -12.56 0.63 11.19
C TRP A 34 -12.22 2.11 11.26
N ALA A 35 -12.62 2.79 12.33
CA ALA A 35 -12.25 4.18 12.56
C ALA A 35 -10.71 4.36 12.61
N GLY A 36 -10.01 3.46 13.29
CA GLY A 36 -8.55 3.42 13.32
C GLY A 36 -7.93 3.25 11.94
N THR A 37 -8.50 2.37 11.10
CA THR A 37 -8.06 2.17 9.71
C THR A 37 -8.22 3.44 8.86
N LEU A 38 -9.36 4.13 9.00
CA LEU A 38 -9.61 5.41 8.32
C LEU A 38 -8.65 6.52 8.81
N LEU A 39 -8.42 6.61 10.13
CA LEU A 39 -7.49 7.58 10.71
C LEU A 39 -6.05 7.30 10.27
N MET A 40 -5.62 6.04 10.21
CA MET A 40 -4.32 5.63 9.68
C MET A 40 -4.19 6.02 8.19
N ALA A 41 -5.19 5.75 7.37
CA ALA A 41 -5.21 6.13 5.96
C ALA A 41 -5.14 7.66 5.80
N PHE A 42 -5.84 8.41 6.64
CA PHE A 42 -5.78 9.87 6.68
C PHE A 42 -4.41 10.37 7.16
N ALA A 43 -3.79 9.72 8.17
CA ALA A 43 -2.44 10.02 8.62
C ALA A 43 -1.41 9.84 7.49
N TRP A 44 -1.51 8.75 6.74
CA TRP A 44 -0.68 8.51 5.58
C TRP A 44 -0.89 9.57 4.49
N TRP A 45 -2.15 9.94 4.20
CA TRP A 45 -2.48 10.94 3.19
C TRP A 45 -1.94 12.34 3.55
N ARG A 46 -2.04 12.74 4.82
CA ARG A 46 -1.52 14.02 5.36
C ARG A 46 -0.02 14.02 5.60
N GLY A 47 0.64 12.89 5.49
CA GLY A 47 1.90 12.52 6.12
C GLY A 47 3.19 13.06 5.52
N GLN A 48 3.25 14.26 4.96
CA GLN A 48 4.53 14.85 4.53
C GLN A 48 5.42 15.32 5.71
N ASP A 49 4.83 15.53 6.91
CA ASP A 49 5.50 16.15 8.07
C ASP A 49 5.85 15.18 9.21
N TRP A 50 5.63 13.86 9.04
CA TRP A 50 5.90 12.89 10.09
C TRP A 50 7.40 12.61 10.24
N THR A 51 7.93 12.82 11.46
CA THR A 51 9.28 12.33 11.79
C THR A 51 9.24 10.83 12.07
N MET A 52 10.30 10.11 11.72
CA MET A 52 10.44 8.68 12.02
C MET A 52 10.31 8.42 13.53
N ARG A 53 10.89 9.31 14.35
CA ARG A 53 10.78 9.23 15.81
C ARG A 53 9.32 9.27 16.28
N THR A 54 8.51 10.18 15.73
CA THR A 54 7.08 10.28 16.07
C THR A 54 6.35 9.00 15.72
N VAL A 55 6.58 8.46 14.53
CA VAL A 55 5.91 7.22 14.08
C VAL A 55 6.27 6.05 14.99
N LEU A 56 7.54 5.88 15.34
CA LEU A 56 8.00 4.79 16.21
C LEU A 56 7.51 4.94 17.66
N VAL A 57 7.51 6.15 18.22
CA VAL A 57 7.01 6.38 19.58
C VAL A 57 5.53 6.01 19.70
N TYR A 58 4.69 6.48 18.77
CA TYR A 58 3.28 6.13 18.80
C TYR A 58 3.04 4.65 18.46
N ALA A 59 3.84 4.03 17.60
CA ALA A 59 3.78 2.59 17.36
C ALA A 59 4.02 1.77 18.63
N ILE A 60 4.94 2.20 19.50
CA ILE A 60 5.16 1.59 20.82
C ILE A 60 3.94 1.84 21.73
N LEU A 61 3.48 3.09 21.83
CA LEU A 61 2.36 3.44 22.72
C LEU A 61 1.08 2.64 22.37
N TYR A 62 0.75 2.48 21.10
CA TYR A 62 -0.41 1.69 20.67
C TYR A 62 -0.28 0.22 21.09
N ARG A 63 0.92 -0.38 20.99
CA ARG A 63 1.17 -1.76 21.44
C ARG A 63 1.07 -1.89 22.94
N LEU A 64 1.62 -0.93 23.69
CA LEU A 64 1.55 -0.94 25.16
C LEU A 64 0.12 -0.89 25.69
N VAL A 65 -0.76 -0.12 25.04
CA VAL A 65 -2.19 -0.04 25.40
C VAL A 65 -2.91 -1.38 25.18
N LEU A 66 -2.49 -2.17 24.18
CA LEU A 66 -3.12 -3.47 23.86
C LEU A 66 -2.51 -4.65 24.64
N LEU A 67 -1.32 -4.50 25.23
CA LEU A 67 -0.67 -5.58 25.97
C LEU A 67 -1.53 -6.17 27.11
N PRO A 68 -2.30 -5.38 27.89
CA PRO A 68 -3.13 -5.94 28.96
C PRO A 68 -4.34 -6.78 28.50
N VAL A 69 -4.72 -6.69 27.21
CA VAL A 69 -5.88 -7.41 26.67
C VAL A 69 -5.70 -8.91 26.86
N LEU A 70 -6.74 -9.57 27.36
CA LEU A 70 -6.78 -11.02 27.58
C LEU A 70 -7.26 -11.75 26.30
N PRO A 71 -7.12 -13.10 26.21
CA PRO A 71 -7.66 -13.87 25.09
C PRO A 71 -9.17 -13.66 24.97
N SER A 72 -9.63 -13.15 23.82
CA SER A 72 -11.04 -12.80 23.61
C SER A 72 -11.49 -12.99 22.16
N LEU A 73 -10.58 -12.94 21.20
CA LEU A 73 -10.88 -13.14 19.77
C LEU A 73 -10.32 -14.46 19.24
N SER A 74 -9.36 -15.05 19.94
CA SER A 74 -8.71 -16.30 19.57
C SER A 74 -8.20 -17.02 20.82
N ASP A 75 -8.42 -18.33 20.87
CA ASP A 75 -7.95 -19.20 21.95
C ASP A 75 -6.56 -19.79 21.68
N ASP A 76 -5.92 -19.44 20.56
CA ASP A 76 -4.60 -19.95 20.15
C ASP A 76 -3.54 -19.76 21.25
N GLY A 77 -3.63 -18.67 22.02
CA GLY A 77 -2.72 -18.38 23.12
C GLY A 77 -2.67 -19.48 24.19
N PHE A 78 -3.79 -20.14 24.48
CA PHE A 78 -3.81 -21.28 25.41
C PHE A 78 -3.06 -22.48 24.83
N ARG A 79 -3.15 -22.70 23.52
CA ARG A 79 -2.39 -23.76 22.84
C ARG A 79 -0.88 -23.46 22.88
N TYR A 80 -0.47 -22.21 22.77
CA TYR A 80 0.95 -21.83 22.89
C TYR A 80 1.50 -22.14 24.29
N ILE A 81 0.73 -21.81 25.33
CA ILE A 81 1.10 -22.13 26.71
C ILE A 81 1.15 -23.63 26.92
N TRP A 82 0.21 -24.40 26.38
CA TRP A 82 0.17 -25.85 26.47
C TRP A 82 1.43 -26.48 25.84
N ASP A 83 1.72 -26.15 24.60
CA ASP A 83 2.89 -26.69 23.90
C ASP A 83 4.20 -26.31 24.63
N GLY A 84 4.28 -25.09 25.17
CA GLY A 84 5.41 -24.67 26.00
C GLY A 84 5.50 -25.42 27.32
N LEU A 85 4.37 -25.69 27.99
CA LEU A 85 4.33 -26.48 29.24
C LEU A 85 4.79 -27.91 29.01
N LEU A 86 4.42 -28.55 27.90
CA LEU A 86 4.90 -29.89 27.55
C LEU A 86 6.42 -29.91 27.46
N GLN A 87 7.04 -28.91 26.83
CA GLN A 87 8.50 -28.81 26.71
C GLN A 87 9.16 -28.74 28.09
N TRP A 88 8.65 -27.96 29.02
CA TRP A 88 9.16 -27.88 30.40
C TRP A 88 8.99 -29.17 31.18
N LYS A 89 8.04 -30.02 30.79
CA LYS A 89 7.89 -31.39 31.35
C LYS A 89 8.74 -32.43 30.62
N GLY A 90 9.60 -32.01 29.67
CA GLY A 90 10.41 -32.94 28.87
C GLY A 90 9.61 -33.72 27.84
N ILE A 91 8.40 -33.30 27.52
CA ILE A 91 7.52 -33.95 26.55
C ILE A 91 7.60 -33.19 25.22
N ASN A 92 7.86 -33.89 24.13
CA ASN A 92 7.90 -33.33 22.81
C ASN A 92 6.45 -32.99 22.35
N PRO A 93 6.12 -31.70 22.07
CA PRO A 93 4.76 -31.26 21.71
C PRO A 93 4.23 -31.81 20.38
N PHE A 94 5.12 -32.38 19.55
CA PHE A 94 4.75 -32.97 18.26
C PHE A 94 4.31 -34.42 18.32
N VAL A 95 4.46 -35.09 19.48
CA VAL A 95 4.21 -36.53 19.63
C VAL A 95 2.78 -36.83 20.04
N PHE A 96 2.21 -36.02 20.94
CA PHE A 96 0.91 -36.27 21.54
C PHE A 96 -0.11 -35.17 21.16
N ARG A 97 -1.35 -35.58 21.01
CA ARG A 97 -2.49 -34.62 21.04
C ARG A 97 -2.74 -34.23 22.50
N PRO A 98 -3.25 -33.03 22.79
CA PRO A 98 -3.57 -32.64 24.17
C PRO A 98 -4.50 -33.62 24.89
N ASN A 99 -5.46 -34.25 24.18
CA ASN A 99 -6.40 -35.22 24.74
C ASN A 99 -5.85 -36.64 24.87
N ASP A 100 -4.59 -36.86 24.53
CA ASP A 100 -3.96 -38.20 24.63
C ASP A 100 -3.98 -38.69 26.09
N PRO A 101 -4.41 -39.96 26.37
CA PRO A 101 -4.40 -40.53 27.72
C PRO A 101 -3.03 -40.46 28.43
N ALA A 102 -1.92 -40.46 27.68
CA ALA A 102 -0.58 -40.27 28.24
C ALA A 102 -0.39 -38.92 28.94
N LEU A 103 -1.20 -37.93 28.62
CA LEU A 103 -1.21 -36.60 29.22
C LEU A 103 -2.30 -36.44 30.30
N GLY A 104 -2.95 -37.52 30.73
CA GLY A 104 -4.11 -37.50 31.65
C GLY A 104 -3.90 -36.71 32.94
N ALA A 105 -2.66 -36.67 33.47
CA ALA A 105 -2.33 -35.87 34.65
C ALA A 105 -2.52 -34.33 34.42
N LEU A 106 -2.59 -33.88 33.18
CA LEU A 106 -2.77 -32.47 32.82
C LEU A 106 -4.23 -32.12 32.43
N HIS A 107 -5.11 -33.10 32.24
CA HIS A 107 -6.46 -32.89 31.73
C HIS A 107 -7.38 -32.15 32.73
N ASN A 108 -7.06 -32.11 34.01
CA ASN A 108 -7.81 -31.40 35.03
C ASN A 108 -7.31 -29.96 35.27
N THR A 109 -6.42 -29.45 34.42
CA THR A 109 -5.93 -28.07 34.52
C THR A 109 -6.86 -27.10 33.80
N ASP A 110 -7.00 -25.88 34.31
CA ASP A 110 -7.74 -24.80 33.65
C ASP A 110 -7.22 -24.53 32.23
N LEU A 111 -5.92 -24.73 32.03
CA LEU A 111 -5.28 -24.58 30.74
C LEU A 111 -5.81 -25.60 29.72
N TYR A 112 -5.93 -26.89 30.11
CA TYR A 112 -6.48 -27.91 29.22
C TYR A 112 -7.95 -27.65 28.88
N LEU A 113 -8.74 -27.24 29.86
CA LEU A 113 -10.17 -26.92 29.67
C LEU A 113 -10.39 -25.70 28.76
N SER A 114 -9.39 -24.84 28.62
CA SER A 114 -9.42 -23.66 27.73
C SER A 114 -8.96 -23.95 26.30
N LEU A 115 -8.55 -25.20 25.99
CA LEU A 115 -8.06 -25.55 24.64
C LEU A 115 -9.23 -25.78 23.67
N ASN A 116 -9.22 -25.07 22.54
CA ASN A 116 -10.12 -25.32 21.41
C ASN A 116 -9.61 -26.41 20.44
N SER A 117 -8.39 -26.90 20.63
CA SER A 117 -7.67 -27.77 19.70
C SER A 117 -7.11 -29.04 20.37
N ALA A 118 -7.83 -29.57 21.41
CA ALA A 118 -7.39 -30.75 22.16
C ALA A 118 -7.24 -32.01 21.28
N ASP A 119 -8.01 -32.12 20.21
CA ASP A 119 -8.05 -33.30 19.32
C ASP A 119 -6.97 -33.29 18.23
N TYR A 120 -6.12 -32.25 18.17
CA TYR A 120 -5.17 -32.08 17.06
C TYR A 120 -3.73 -32.00 17.54
N PHE A 121 -2.79 -32.56 16.74
CA PHE A 121 -1.38 -32.34 16.94
C PHE A 121 -1.03 -30.86 16.71
N THR A 122 0.07 -30.39 17.32
CA THR A 122 0.52 -29.03 17.08
C THR A 122 0.86 -28.80 15.61
N VAL A 123 0.43 -27.64 15.08
CA VAL A 123 0.75 -27.18 13.71
C VAL A 123 1.83 -26.08 13.70
N TYR A 124 2.28 -25.68 14.89
CA TYR A 124 3.25 -24.59 15.07
C TYR A 124 4.69 -25.12 14.98
N PRO A 125 5.45 -24.71 13.92
CA PRO A 125 6.79 -25.22 13.71
C PRO A 125 7.80 -24.83 14.80
N PRO A 126 9.00 -25.45 14.82
CA PRO A 126 9.99 -25.34 15.89
C PRO A 126 10.35 -23.93 16.37
N VAL A 127 10.44 -22.92 15.48
CA VAL A 127 10.77 -21.55 15.89
C VAL A 127 9.65 -20.94 16.76
N SER A 128 8.39 -21.24 16.47
CA SER A 128 7.25 -20.86 17.31
C SER A 128 7.31 -21.54 18.67
N GLN A 129 7.69 -22.83 18.70
CA GLN A 129 7.81 -23.62 19.92
C GLN A 129 8.85 -23.04 20.90
N VAL A 130 9.93 -22.45 20.41
CA VAL A 130 10.92 -21.76 21.28
C VAL A 130 10.26 -20.62 22.07
N VAL A 131 9.44 -19.80 21.42
CA VAL A 131 8.72 -18.69 22.09
C VAL A 131 7.70 -19.23 23.08
N PHE A 132 6.99 -20.30 22.73
CA PHE A 132 6.02 -20.94 23.63
C PHE A 132 6.72 -21.49 24.89
N GLY A 133 7.89 -22.11 24.72
CA GLY A 133 8.73 -22.56 25.83
C GLY A 133 9.14 -21.41 26.75
N VAL A 134 9.57 -20.26 26.18
CA VAL A 134 9.91 -19.06 26.96
C VAL A 134 8.69 -18.53 27.73
N GLY A 135 7.52 -18.44 27.08
CA GLY A 135 6.30 -18.00 27.74
C GLY A 135 5.86 -18.92 28.89
N ALA A 136 6.01 -20.24 28.71
CA ALA A 136 5.62 -21.22 29.70
C ALA A 136 6.50 -21.24 30.97
N ILE A 137 7.68 -20.59 30.98
CA ILE A 137 8.47 -20.36 32.19
C ILE A 137 7.62 -19.67 33.27
N PHE A 138 6.70 -18.82 32.85
CA PHE A 138 5.84 -18.02 33.74
C PHE A 138 4.54 -18.75 34.13
N TYR A 139 4.29 -19.94 33.60
CA TYR A 139 3.07 -20.71 33.90
C TYR A 139 2.85 -21.01 35.41
N PRO A 140 3.88 -21.22 36.24
CA PRO A 140 3.68 -21.36 37.68
C PRO A 140 3.00 -20.17 38.36
N PHE A 141 3.02 -18.99 37.74
CA PHE A 141 2.31 -17.78 38.21
C PHE A 141 0.89 -17.64 37.64
N GLY A 142 0.44 -18.63 36.87
CA GLY A 142 -0.87 -18.69 36.24
C GLY A 142 -0.83 -18.52 34.70
N SER A 143 -1.86 -19.05 34.04
CA SER A 143 -2.00 -19.01 32.56
C SER A 143 -2.02 -17.59 32.01
N VAL A 144 -2.64 -16.63 32.73
CA VAL A 144 -2.68 -15.21 32.34
C VAL A 144 -1.28 -14.57 32.30
N VAL A 145 -0.42 -14.88 33.29
CA VAL A 145 0.96 -14.34 33.32
C VAL A 145 1.78 -14.94 32.19
N SER A 146 1.63 -16.23 31.93
CA SER A 146 2.26 -16.93 30.79
C SER A 146 1.80 -16.33 29.45
N TYR A 147 0.51 -16.04 29.32
CA TYR A 147 -0.05 -15.39 28.13
C TYR A 147 0.56 -14.00 27.88
N TRP A 148 0.67 -13.17 28.90
CA TRP A 148 1.32 -11.86 28.80
C TRP A 148 2.81 -11.98 28.45
N ALA A 149 3.51 -12.97 29.01
CA ALA A 149 4.90 -13.22 28.66
C ALA A 149 5.08 -13.53 27.18
N ILE A 150 4.24 -14.40 26.60
CA ILE A 150 4.21 -14.69 25.16
C ILE A 150 3.96 -13.42 24.35
N LYS A 151 2.96 -12.60 24.74
CA LYS A 151 2.66 -11.33 24.09
C LYS A 151 3.84 -10.37 24.07
N VAL A 152 4.50 -10.20 25.21
CA VAL A 152 5.69 -9.33 25.31
C VAL A 152 6.79 -9.80 24.36
N VAL A 153 7.03 -11.11 24.28
CA VAL A 153 8.04 -11.67 23.36
C VAL A 153 7.64 -11.43 21.90
N PHE A 154 6.38 -11.68 21.53
CA PHE A 154 5.91 -11.46 20.16
C PHE A 154 5.98 -9.98 19.76
N VAL A 155 5.51 -9.08 20.62
CA VAL A 155 5.60 -7.63 20.40
C VAL A 155 7.05 -7.18 20.29
N GLY A 156 7.95 -7.71 21.12
CA GLY A 156 9.37 -7.40 21.07
C GLY A 156 10.01 -7.84 19.75
N ILE A 157 9.74 -9.07 19.29
CA ILE A 157 10.25 -9.59 18.02
C ILE A 157 9.66 -8.79 16.84
N GLU A 158 8.34 -8.53 16.83
CA GLU A 158 7.69 -7.76 15.76
C GLU A 158 8.23 -6.33 15.72
N PHE A 159 8.48 -5.72 16.87
CA PHE A 159 9.05 -4.37 16.90
C PHE A 159 10.46 -4.31 16.31
N VAL A 160 11.25 -5.39 16.39
CA VAL A 160 12.48 -5.51 15.60
C VAL A 160 12.18 -5.41 14.11
N GLY A 161 11.14 -6.09 13.62
CA GLY A 161 10.68 -5.97 12.23
C GLY A 161 10.27 -4.55 11.86
N VAL A 162 9.50 -3.86 12.72
CA VAL A 162 9.15 -2.42 12.54
C VAL A 162 10.40 -1.55 12.49
N PHE A 163 11.36 -1.80 13.38
CA PHE A 163 12.63 -1.07 13.39
C PHE A 163 13.42 -1.30 12.09
N LEU A 164 13.51 -2.53 11.59
CA LEU A 164 14.17 -2.82 10.32
C LEU A 164 13.46 -2.14 9.14
N LEU A 165 12.11 -2.14 9.11
CA LEU A 165 11.34 -1.37 8.13
C LEU A 165 11.66 0.12 8.20
N SER A 166 11.78 0.71 9.40
CA SER A 166 12.09 2.12 9.60
C SER A 166 13.47 2.53 9.03
N ARG A 167 14.36 1.56 8.84
CA ARG A 167 15.68 1.77 8.21
C ARG A 167 15.65 1.72 6.68
N MET A 168 14.55 1.25 6.12
CA MET A 168 14.40 1.03 4.67
C MET A 168 13.39 1.98 4.02
N VAL A 169 12.43 2.52 4.78
CA VAL A 169 11.34 3.35 4.24
C VAL A 169 11.21 4.68 4.97
N GLN A 170 10.53 5.63 4.35
CA GLN A 170 10.19 6.92 4.96
C GLN A 170 9.11 6.75 6.05
N ALA A 171 9.06 7.71 6.97
CA ALA A 171 8.09 7.72 8.08
C ALA A 171 6.64 7.57 7.62
N ARG A 172 6.27 8.27 6.54
CA ARG A 172 4.93 8.19 5.93
C ARG A 172 4.56 6.76 5.52
N SER A 173 5.47 6.06 4.85
CA SER A 173 5.23 4.70 4.36
C SER A 173 5.11 3.71 5.51
N LEU A 174 5.92 3.90 6.58
CA LEU A 174 5.91 3.04 7.76
C LEU A 174 4.55 3.05 8.49
N ILE A 175 3.80 4.17 8.46
CA ILE A 175 2.48 4.30 9.09
C ILE A 175 1.53 3.18 8.64
N LEU A 176 1.56 2.79 7.36
CA LEU A 176 0.66 1.78 6.78
C LEU A 176 0.76 0.40 7.45
N TYR A 177 1.88 0.11 8.09
CA TYR A 177 2.07 -1.11 8.88
C TYR A 177 2.07 -0.80 10.38
N ALA A 178 2.93 0.10 10.84
CA ALA A 178 3.21 0.30 12.25
C ALA A 178 2.01 0.84 13.06
N TRP A 179 1.07 1.54 12.40
CA TRP A 179 -0.16 2.10 12.99
C TRP A 179 -1.42 1.38 12.50
N ASN A 180 -1.29 0.29 11.76
CA ASN A 180 -2.42 -0.46 11.23
C ASN A 180 -3.19 -1.14 12.38
N PRO A 181 -4.49 -0.87 12.58
CA PRO A 181 -5.26 -1.43 13.69
C PRO A 181 -5.31 -2.95 13.70
N LEU A 182 -5.40 -3.60 12.52
CA LEU A 182 -5.33 -5.05 12.42
C LEU A 182 -3.99 -5.57 12.94
N VAL A 183 -2.87 -4.99 12.49
CA VAL A 183 -1.53 -5.38 12.95
C VAL A 183 -1.39 -5.20 14.45
N LEU A 184 -1.85 -4.05 14.97
CA LEU A 184 -1.80 -3.76 16.41
C LEU A 184 -2.58 -4.80 17.22
N MET A 185 -3.78 -5.14 16.75
CA MET A 185 -4.65 -6.10 17.44
C MET A 185 -4.10 -7.52 17.37
N GLU A 186 -3.67 -7.98 16.20
CA GLU A 186 -3.21 -9.36 15.99
C GLU A 186 -1.78 -9.63 16.50
N VAL A 187 -1.06 -8.60 16.94
CA VAL A 187 0.27 -8.72 17.55
C VAL A 187 0.24 -8.43 19.05
N ALA A 188 -0.31 -7.28 19.44
CA ALA A 188 -0.27 -6.81 20.82
C ALA A 188 -1.59 -7.06 21.57
N GLY A 189 -2.72 -7.08 20.89
CA GLY A 189 -4.02 -7.45 21.47
C GLY A 189 -4.14 -8.96 21.64
N GLN A 190 -3.98 -9.70 20.55
CA GLN A 190 -3.99 -11.16 20.50
C GLN A 190 -2.66 -11.65 19.97
N PRO A 191 -1.92 -12.55 20.66
CA PRO A 191 -0.60 -12.96 20.22
C PRO A 191 -0.69 -14.00 19.11
N HIS A 192 -0.34 -13.60 17.89
CA HIS A 192 -0.21 -14.55 16.77
C HIS A 192 1.25 -14.65 16.29
N ASN A 193 1.66 -15.85 15.91
CA ASN A 193 3.03 -16.14 15.48
C ASN A 193 3.43 -15.45 14.17
N GLU A 194 2.49 -14.88 13.43
CA GLU A 194 2.72 -13.97 12.31
C GLU A 194 3.56 -12.76 12.69
N ALA A 195 3.54 -12.32 13.93
CA ALA A 195 4.44 -11.29 14.46
C ALA A 195 5.92 -11.61 14.20
N MET A 196 6.32 -12.85 14.45
CA MET A 196 7.69 -13.33 14.15
C MET A 196 7.91 -13.47 12.65
N LEU A 197 6.94 -14.04 11.94
CA LEU A 197 7.03 -14.23 10.50
C LEU A 197 7.33 -12.91 9.78
N VAL A 198 6.62 -11.84 10.12
CA VAL A 198 6.87 -10.49 9.58
C VAL A 198 8.33 -10.09 9.78
N THR A 199 8.85 -10.26 10.98
CA THR A 199 10.23 -9.89 11.32
C THR A 199 11.24 -10.64 10.45
N TRP A 200 11.03 -11.94 10.24
CA TRP A 200 11.94 -12.74 9.41
C TRP A 200 11.85 -12.39 7.93
N LEU A 201 10.64 -12.13 7.40
CA LEU A 201 10.47 -11.69 6.00
C LEU A 201 11.12 -10.32 5.77
N VAL A 202 10.87 -9.36 6.65
CA VAL A 202 11.50 -8.03 6.61
C VAL A 202 13.00 -8.12 6.79
N GLY A 203 13.47 -8.94 7.73
CA GLY A 203 14.88 -9.23 7.97
C GLY A 203 15.59 -9.82 6.75
N THR A 204 14.90 -10.67 5.98
CA THR A 204 15.41 -11.22 4.71
C THR A 204 15.71 -10.10 3.71
N ILE A 205 14.76 -9.18 3.53
CA ILE A 205 14.90 -8.04 2.61
C ILE A 205 15.99 -7.09 3.10
N TRP A 206 15.96 -6.74 4.39
CA TRP A 206 16.96 -5.86 5.00
C TRP A 206 18.38 -6.43 4.88
N ALA A 207 18.58 -7.71 5.12
CA ALA A 207 19.89 -8.36 5.01
C ALA A 207 20.44 -8.29 3.58
N LEU A 208 19.60 -8.40 2.56
CA LEU A 208 20.00 -8.21 1.17
C LEU A 208 20.36 -6.74 0.90
N GLN A 209 19.60 -5.78 1.41
CA GLN A 209 19.89 -4.35 1.25
C GLN A 209 21.24 -3.93 1.82
N ILE A 210 21.68 -4.58 2.91
CA ILE A 210 23.00 -4.33 3.52
C ILE A 210 24.10 -5.28 3.01
N ASN A 211 23.85 -5.98 1.87
CA ASN A 211 24.80 -6.94 1.27
C ASN A 211 25.25 -8.08 2.22
N ARG A 212 24.30 -8.63 2.98
CA ARG A 212 24.52 -9.78 3.87
C ARG A 212 23.71 -11.01 3.43
N PRO A 213 23.99 -11.60 2.25
CA PRO A 213 23.15 -12.63 1.64
C PRO A 213 23.00 -13.89 2.50
N LYS A 214 24.02 -14.26 3.29
CA LYS A 214 23.94 -15.42 4.19
C LYS A 214 22.89 -15.21 5.29
N TRP A 215 22.80 -14.00 5.85
CA TRP A 215 21.78 -13.68 6.85
C TRP A 215 20.37 -13.66 6.25
N ALA A 216 20.21 -13.22 5.01
CA ALA A 216 18.93 -13.33 4.32
C ALA A 216 18.43 -14.78 4.24
N LEU A 217 19.33 -15.72 3.98
CA LEU A 217 19.02 -17.17 3.94
C LEU A 217 18.70 -17.74 5.32
N VAL A 218 19.34 -17.24 6.38
CA VAL A 218 18.98 -17.61 7.76
C VAL A 218 17.58 -17.07 8.10
N PHE A 219 17.31 -15.80 7.82
CA PHE A 219 16.00 -15.20 8.13
C PHE A 219 14.85 -15.88 7.38
N ILE A 220 15.00 -16.21 6.09
CA ILE A 220 13.94 -16.91 5.36
C ILE A 220 13.75 -18.34 5.87
N ALA A 221 14.79 -18.99 6.36
CA ALA A 221 14.68 -20.29 7.01
C ALA A 221 13.96 -20.20 8.36
N LEU A 222 14.22 -19.17 9.16
CA LEU A 222 13.47 -18.90 10.40
C LEU A 222 12.00 -18.61 10.10
N ALA A 223 11.70 -17.88 9.01
CA ALA A 223 10.33 -17.67 8.55
C ALA A 223 9.63 -19.00 8.23
N MET A 224 10.29 -19.90 7.51
CA MET A 224 9.79 -21.24 7.21
C MET A 224 9.49 -22.05 8.49
N TRP A 225 10.36 -21.97 9.49
CA TRP A 225 10.16 -22.70 10.74
C TRP A 225 9.30 -21.95 11.77
N THR A 226 8.83 -20.77 11.44
CA THR A 226 7.74 -20.07 12.14
C THR A 226 6.38 -20.47 11.56
N LYS A 227 6.30 -20.60 10.22
CA LYS A 227 5.12 -21.02 9.47
C LYS A 227 5.58 -21.69 8.17
N LEU A 228 5.07 -22.85 7.79
CA LEU A 228 5.67 -23.68 6.74
C LEU A 228 5.65 -23.08 5.32
N TYR A 229 4.65 -22.26 4.96
CA TYR A 229 4.53 -21.76 3.61
C TYR A 229 5.70 -20.89 3.08
N PRO A 230 6.50 -20.17 3.90
CA PRO A 230 7.70 -19.50 3.42
C PRO A 230 8.79 -20.40 2.85
N LEU A 231 8.69 -21.72 3.04
CA LEU A 231 9.53 -22.70 2.32
C LEU A 231 9.56 -22.41 0.80
N LEU A 232 8.39 -22.06 0.25
CA LEU A 232 8.24 -21.76 -1.17
C LEU A 232 8.83 -20.40 -1.59
N LEU A 233 9.22 -19.56 -0.62
CA LEU A 233 9.93 -18.28 -0.87
C LEU A 233 11.46 -18.46 -0.95
N ILE A 234 12.00 -19.55 -0.44
CA ILE A 234 13.46 -19.82 -0.43
C ILE A 234 14.07 -19.75 -1.84
N PRO A 235 13.46 -20.34 -2.91
CA PRO A 235 13.99 -20.24 -4.26
C PRO A 235 14.17 -18.82 -4.77
N PHE A 236 13.25 -17.89 -4.44
CA PHE A 236 13.37 -16.48 -4.80
C PHE A 236 14.57 -15.79 -4.13
N VAL A 237 14.85 -16.14 -2.87
CA VAL A 237 16.01 -15.62 -2.15
C VAL A 237 17.30 -16.23 -2.70
N LEU A 238 17.32 -17.53 -2.98
CA LEU A 238 18.47 -18.23 -3.59
C LEU A 238 18.81 -17.69 -4.99
N ASN A 239 17.81 -17.27 -5.76
CA ASN A 239 18.01 -16.62 -7.07
C ASN A 239 18.82 -15.29 -6.96
N ARG A 240 18.79 -14.63 -5.79
CA ARG A 240 19.54 -13.39 -5.50
C ARG A 240 20.87 -13.62 -4.80
N THR A 241 20.92 -14.60 -3.90
CA THR A 241 22.10 -14.89 -3.11
C THR A 241 23.06 -15.88 -3.79
N GLY A 242 22.53 -16.70 -4.69
CA GLY A 242 23.24 -17.78 -5.38
C GLY A 242 22.93 -19.14 -4.79
N TRP A 243 22.63 -20.11 -5.67
CA TRP A 243 22.26 -21.49 -5.33
C TRP A 243 23.36 -22.27 -4.59
N ARG A 244 24.60 -21.84 -4.69
CA ARG A 244 25.73 -22.43 -3.90
C ARG A 244 25.55 -22.33 -2.39
N TYR A 245 24.66 -21.47 -1.92
CA TYR A 245 24.37 -21.25 -0.51
C TYR A 245 23.11 -21.99 -0.02
N PHE A 246 22.53 -22.91 -0.83
CA PHE A 246 21.32 -23.67 -0.48
C PHE A 246 21.44 -24.45 0.84
N TRP A 247 22.66 -24.80 1.23
CA TRP A 247 22.94 -25.48 2.48
C TRP A 247 22.65 -24.65 3.73
N ILE A 248 22.63 -23.30 3.62
CA ILE A 248 22.35 -22.41 4.78
C ILE A 248 20.92 -22.59 5.28
N PRO A 249 19.86 -22.44 4.48
CA PRO A 249 18.51 -22.69 4.95
C PRO A 249 18.30 -24.16 5.37
N LEU A 250 18.97 -25.10 4.72
CA LEU A 250 18.93 -26.51 5.13
C LEU A 250 19.55 -26.71 6.53
N LEU A 251 20.74 -26.18 6.76
CA LEU A 251 21.42 -26.30 8.07
C LEU A 251 20.62 -25.56 9.17
N THR A 252 20.14 -24.36 8.89
CA THR A 252 19.29 -23.61 9.82
C THR A 252 18.04 -24.42 10.16
N GLY A 253 17.44 -25.06 9.16
CA GLY A 253 16.28 -25.91 9.33
C GLY A 253 16.58 -27.15 10.21
N LEU A 254 17.69 -27.80 9.97
CA LEU A 254 18.12 -28.93 10.78
C LEU A 254 18.37 -28.55 12.25
N ILE A 255 19.03 -27.40 12.47
CA ILE A 255 19.25 -26.88 13.84
C ILE A 255 17.91 -26.64 14.56
N CYS A 256 16.93 -26.08 13.87
CA CYS A 256 15.59 -25.85 14.45
C CYS A 256 14.85 -27.18 14.72
N LEU A 257 15.02 -28.17 13.87
CA LEU A 257 14.30 -29.45 13.94
C LEU A 257 14.86 -30.39 15.00
N ILE A 258 16.18 -30.44 15.18
CA ILE A 258 16.86 -31.42 16.07
C ILE A 258 16.22 -31.54 17.46
N PRO A 259 15.88 -30.42 18.18
CA PRO A 259 15.29 -30.52 19.53
C PRO A 259 13.90 -31.20 19.56
N TYR A 260 13.20 -31.22 18.44
CA TYR A 260 11.82 -31.68 18.32
C TYR A 260 11.69 -32.93 17.44
N TYR A 261 12.81 -33.45 16.93
CA TYR A 261 12.77 -34.61 16.03
C TYR A 261 12.17 -35.83 16.72
N HIS A 262 11.21 -36.44 16.05
CA HIS A 262 10.62 -37.74 16.36
C HIS A 262 10.23 -38.40 15.03
N PRO A 263 10.26 -39.75 14.91
CA PRO A 263 9.85 -40.43 13.67
C PRO A 263 8.47 -39.97 13.13
N ASP A 264 7.52 -39.74 14.02
CA ASP A 264 6.14 -39.32 13.66
C ASP A 264 5.99 -37.83 13.44
N PHE A 265 7.04 -36.99 13.60
CA PHE A 265 6.98 -35.55 13.50
C PHE A 265 6.27 -35.07 12.23
N PHE A 266 6.72 -35.52 11.05
CA PHE A 266 6.15 -35.11 9.79
C PHE A 266 4.75 -35.67 9.55
N THR A 267 4.46 -36.88 10.01
CA THR A 267 3.15 -37.52 9.90
C THR A 267 2.12 -36.78 10.74
N ASN A 268 2.48 -36.41 11.98
CA ASN A 268 1.59 -35.73 12.91
C ASN A 268 1.26 -34.29 12.44
N ILE A 269 2.29 -33.52 12.01
CA ILE A 269 2.08 -32.20 11.43
C ILE A 269 1.19 -32.29 10.18
N ARG A 270 1.48 -33.22 9.26
CA ARG A 270 0.70 -33.41 8.04
C ARG A 270 -0.77 -33.74 8.36
N THR A 271 -1.01 -34.57 9.35
CA THR A 271 -2.37 -34.94 9.78
C THR A 271 -3.16 -33.71 10.19
N SER A 272 -2.57 -32.83 11.02
CA SER A 272 -3.25 -31.61 11.46
C SER A 272 -3.33 -30.54 10.36
N LEU A 273 -2.32 -30.41 9.49
CA LEU A 273 -2.39 -29.47 8.35
C LEU A 273 -3.46 -29.84 7.33
N ASN A 274 -3.71 -31.15 7.12
CA ASN A 274 -4.79 -31.58 6.23
C ASN A 274 -6.17 -31.09 6.68
N LEU A 275 -6.38 -30.89 7.97
CA LEU A 275 -7.63 -30.32 8.49
C LEU A 275 -7.85 -28.90 7.97
N TYR A 276 -6.80 -28.05 7.99
CA TYR A 276 -6.87 -26.66 7.50
C TYR A 276 -7.10 -26.55 5.99
N THR A 277 -6.76 -27.59 5.24
CA THR A 277 -6.92 -27.58 3.78
C THR A 277 -8.19 -28.27 3.29
N GLN A 278 -8.85 -29.04 4.14
CA GLN A 278 -9.99 -29.89 3.73
C GLN A 278 -11.26 -29.71 4.57
N GLN A 279 -11.15 -29.25 5.82
CA GLN A 279 -12.28 -29.23 6.75
C GLN A 279 -12.55 -27.85 7.36
N PHE A 280 -11.52 -27.02 7.57
CA PHE A 280 -11.71 -25.68 8.11
C PHE A 280 -12.03 -24.69 7.02
N GLU A 281 -13.09 -23.92 7.24
CA GLU A 281 -13.55 -22.85 6.36
C GLU A 281 -13.76 -21.60 7.21
N PHE A 282 -13.00 -20.53 6.94
CA PHE A 282 -13.14 -19.28 7.66
C PHE A 282 -12.66 -18.10 6.83
N GLY A 283 -13.49 -17.07 6.66
CA GLY A 283 -13.12 -15.77 6.11
C GLY A 283 -12.55 -15.75 4.68
N ALA A 284 -12.55 -16.87 3.96
CA ALA A 284 -11.98 -17.01 2.62
C ALA A 284 -12.93 -16.45 1.56
N GLY A 285 -12.43 -15.52 0.68
CA GLY A 285 -13.29 -14.86 -0.30
C GLY A 285 -13.59 -15.73 -1.52
N LEU A 286 -12.55 -16.03 -2.31
CA LEU A 286 -12.71 -16.78 -3.55
C LEU A 286 -13.31 -18.18 -3.32
N TYR A 287 -12.87 -18.84 -2.24
CA TYR A 287 -13.38 -20.16 -1.88
C TYR A 287 -14.89 -20.13 -1.65
N TYR A 288 -15.40 -19.20 -0.83
CA TYR A 288 -16.83 -19.10 -0.54
C TYR A 288 -17.66 -18.73 -1.77
N TRP A 289 -17.17 -17.83 -2.64
CA TRP A 289 -17.85 -17.47 -3.87
C TRP A 289 -17.94 -18.65 -4.84
N LEU A 290 -16.86 -19.41 -5.02
CA LEU A 290 -16.86 -20.59 -5.86
C LEU A 290 -17.72 -21.71 -5.28
N LYS A 291 -17.71 -21.90 -3.97
CA LYS A 291 -18.56 -22.89 -3.27
C LYS A 291 -20.04 -22.56 -3.48
N GLU A 292 -20.44 -21.31 -3.28
CA GLU A 292 -21.83 -20.88 -3.45
C GLU A 292 -22.27 -20.97 -4.92
N TRP A 293 -21.41 -20.56 -5.86
CA TRP A 293 -21.65 -20.68 -7.28
C TRP A 293 -21.82 -22.15 -7.71
N GLY A 294 -20.95 -23.04 -7.22
CA GLY A 294 -21.06 -24.48 -7.47
C GLY A 294 -22.38 -25.06 -6.93
N ARG A 295 -22.78 -24.66 -5.72
CA ARG A 295 -24.06 -25.07 -5.10
C ARG A 295 -25.26 -24.65 -5.96
N GLN A 296 -25.26 -23.44 -6.52
CA GLN A 296 -26.34 -22.93 -7.36
C GLN A 296 -26.43 -23.65 -8.71
N ILE A 297 -25.29 -24.03 -9.31
CA ILE A 297 -25.26 -24.68 -10.63
C ILE A 297 -25.48 -26.19 -10.53
N MET A 298 -24.81 -26.85 -9.58
CA MET A 298 -24.76 -28.31 -9.47
C MET A 298 -25.82 -28.88 -8.50
N GLY A 299 -26.43 -28.04 -7.69
CA GLY A 299 -27.45 -28.42 -6.70
C GLY A 299 -26.91 -29.13 -5.46
N HIS A 300 -25.58 -29.30 -5.34
CA HIS A 300 -24.91 -29.94 -4.20
C HIS A 300 -23.54 -29.31 -3.93
N GLU A 301 -23.01 -29.53 -2.74
CA GLU A 301 -21.71 -28.98 -2.33
C GLU A 301 -20.54 -29.85 -2.80
N GLU A 302 -19.68 -29.30 -3.66
CA GLU A 302 -18.40 -29.90 -4.09
C GLU A 302 -17.22 -29.38 -3.26
N SER A 303 -17.44 -29.06 -1.98
CA SER A 303 -16.42 -28.48 -1.09
C SER A 303 -15.15 -29.34 -0.99
N LYS A 304 -15.29 -30.68 -1.05
CA LYS A 304 -14.16 -31.62 -0.96
C LYS A 304 -13.22 -31.55 -2.17
N ALA A 305 -13.71 -31.19 -3.35
CA ALA A 305 -12.90 -31.05 -4.57
C ALA A 305 -12.30 -29.64 -4.71
N LEU A 306 -12.98 -28.63 -4.20
CA LEU A 306 -12.64 -27.23 -4.36
C LEU A 306 -11.31 -26.86 -3.64
N GLY A 307 -11.09 -27.35 -2.42
CA GLY A 307 -9.85 -27.12 -1.67
C GLY A 307 -8.61 -27.62 -2.43
N PRO A 308 -8.54 -28.92 -2.83
CA PRO A 308 -7.45 -29.44 -3.65
C PRO A 308 -7.27 -28.72 -4.99
N PHE A 309 -8.36 -28.31 -5.64
CA PHE A 309 -8.31 -27.53 -6.88
C PHE A 309 -7.63 -26.16 -6.66
N LEU A 310 -8.02 -25.41 -5.64
CA LEU A 310 -7.41 -24.13 -5.31
C LEU A 310 -5.93 -24.28 -4.91
N GLN A 311 -5.54 -25.36 -4.24
CA GLN A 311 -4.13 -25.67 -3.98
C GLN A 311 -3.36 -25.89 -5.28
N MET A 312 -3.91 -26.61 -6.24
CA MET A 312 -3.28 -26.79 -7.55
C MET A 312 -3.11 -25.45 -8.28
N VAL A 313 -4.13 -24.57 -8.25
CA VAL A 313 -4.07 -23.20 -8.78
C VAL A 313 -2.96 -22.40 -8.07
N PHE A 314 -2.85 -22.51 -6.75
CA PHE A 314 -1.78 -21.88 -5.97
C PHE A 314 -0.40 -22.30 -6.46
N PHE A 315 -0.10 -23.61 -6.48
CA PHE A 315 1.21 -24.11 -6.87
C PHE A 315 1.55 -23.77 -8.32
N PHE A 316 0.56 -23.86 -9.23
CA PHE A 316 0.75 -23.45 -10.61
C PHE A 316 1.12 -21.96 -10.71
N THR A 317 0.36 -21.10 -10.05
CA THR A 317 0.59 -19.64 -10.08
C THR A 317 1.96 -19.27 -9.50
N ILE A 318 2.35 -19.89 -8.39
CA ILE A 318 3.67 -19.64 -7.77
C ILE A 318 4.80 -20.14 -8.68
N SER A 319 4.61 -21.27 -9.38
CA SER A 319 5.59 -21.75 -10.35
C SER A 319 5.76 -20.78 -11.53
N VAL A 320 4.68 -20.22 -12.04
CA VAL A 320 4.72 -19.19 -13.11
C VAL A 320 5.44 -17.92 -12.60
N ILE A 321 5.15 -17.47 -11.38
CA ILE A 321 5.82 -16.30 -10.77
C ILE A 321 7.32 -16.59 -10.62
N TRP A 322 7.69 -17.79 -10.19
CA TRP A 322 9.09 -18.20 -10.01
C TRP A 322 9.86 -18.25 -11.33
N VAL A 323 9.28 -18.87 -12.38
CA VAL A 323 9.87 -18.87 -13.72
C VAL A 323 10.04 -17.44 -14.24
N GLY A 324 9.04 -16.58 -14.04
CA GLY A 324 9.13 -15.16 -14.39
C GLY A 324 10.24 -14.41 -13.65
N ASP A 325 10.54 -14.78 -12.39
CA ASP A 325 11.63 -14.20 -11.61
C ASP A 325 13.02 -14.72 -12.05
N ILE A 326 13.10 -15.95 -12.54
CA ILE A 326 14.34 -16.48 -13.14
C ILE A 326 14.65 -15.74 -14.44
N MET A 327 13.64 -15.50 -15.27
CA MET A 327 13.82 -14.80 -16.56
C MET A 327 14.17 -13.32 -16.37
N LYS A 328 13.55 -12.66 -15.38
CA LYS A 328 13.76 -11.24 -15.08
C LYS A 328 13.54 -11.01 -13.59
N ARG A 329 14.62 -10.74 -12.86
CA ARG A 329 14.56 -10.52 -11.41
C ARG A 329 13.64 -9.36 -11.06
N LYS A 330 12.55 -9.68 -10.36
CA LYS A 330 11.59 -8.72 -9.85
C LYS A 330 12.00 -8.23 -8.46
N SER A 331 11.40 -7.16 -7.97
CA SER A 331 11.57 -6.70 -6.58
C SER A 331 11.12 -7.79 -5.60
N LEU A 332 11.96 -8.11 -4.61
CA LEU A 332 11.66 -9.16 -3.62
C LEU A 332 10.45 -8.83 -2.74
N PRO A 333 10.26 -7.58 -2.26
CA PRO A 333 9.00 -7.20 -1.60
C PRO A 333 7.76 -7.45 -2.46
N ALA A 334 7.84 -7.17 -3.77
CA ALA A 334 6.73 -7.43 -4.69
C ALA A 334 6.45 -8.92 -4.85
N LEU A 335 7.48 -9.76 -4.87
CA LEU A 335 7.32 -11.21 -4.92
C LEU A 335 6.70 -11.77 -3.64
N PHE A 336 7.14 -11.31 -2.47
CA PHE A 336 6.56 -11.71 -1.19
C PHE A 336 5.09 -11.27 -1.09
N TYR A 337 4.79 -10.04 -1.50
CA TYR A 337 3.43 -9.53 -1.57
C TYR A 337 2.54 -10.36 -2.50
N LEU A 338 3.00 -10.65 -3.73
CA LEU A 338 2.26 -11.46 -4.70
C LEU A 338 2.06 -12.90 -4.18
N PHE A 339 3.11 -13.50 -3.61
CA PHE A 339 3.04 -14.85 -3.06
C PHE A 339 1.99 -14.95 -1.96
N ILE A 340 2.07 -14.06 -0.95
CA ILE A 340 1.12 -14.07 0.16
C ILE A 340 -0.29 -13.72 -0.34
N GLY A 341 -0.42 -12.78 -1.29
CA GLY A 341 -1.69 -12.43 -1.92
C GLY A 341 -2.33 -13.63 -2.63
N VAL A 342 -1.58 -14.40 -3.42
CA VAL A 342 -2.07 -15.62 -4.07
C VAL A 342 -2.44 -16.68 -3.03
N PHE A 343 -1.65 -16.84 -1.97
CA PHE A 343 -1.98 -17.74 -0.85
C PHE A 343 -3.33 -17.38 -0.21
N LEU A 344 -3.55 -16.11 0.12
CA LEU A 344 -4.81 -15.63 0.72
C LEU A 344 -6.02 -15.81 -0.22
N LEU A 345 -5.83 -15.63 -1.52
CA LEU A 345 -6.89 -15.81 -2.53
C LEU A 345 -7.29 -17.26 -2.73
N THR A 346 -6.33 -18.20 -2.59
CA THR A 346 -6.57 -19.62 -2.86
C THR A 346 -6.77 -20.46 -1.61
N ALA A 347 -6.61 -19.88 -0.41
CA ALA A 347 -6.85 -20.56 0.85
C ALA A 347 -8.34 -20.81 1.11
N THR A 348 -8.67 -21.93 1.75
CA THR A 348 -10.02 -22.23 2.26
C THR A 348 -10.30 -21.56 3.60
N THR A 349 -9.23 -21.16 4.28
CA THR A 349 -9.27 -20.49 5.59
C THR A 349 -8.39 -19.26 5.56
N VAL A 350 -8.95 -18.10 5.86
CA VAL A 350 -8.23 -16.83 5.94
C VAL A 350 -8.60 -16.13 7.24
N HIS A 351 -7.74 -16.29 8.23
CA HIS A 351 -7.86 -15.55 9.48
C HIS A 351 -7.32 -14.12 9.35
N PRO A 352 -7.77 -13.16 10.19
CA PRO A 352 -7.31 -11.77 10.16
C PRO A 352 -5.78 -11.63 10.22
N TRP A 353 -5.12 -12.39 11.07
CA TRP A 353 -3.65 -12.35 11.25
C TRP A 353 -2.84 -12.86 10.04
N TYR A 354 -3.45 -13.63 9.11
CA TYR A 354 -2.77 -14.08 7.89
C TYR A 354 -2.36 -12.93 6.96
N LEU A 355 -3.02 -11.76 7.10
CA LEU A 355 -2.70 -10.58 6.31
C LEU A 355 -1.41 -9.87 6.76
N LEU A 356 -0.90 -10.12 7.97
CA LEU A 356 0.21 -9.35 8.55
C LEU A 356 1.47 -9.36 7.66
N GLY A 357 1.82 -10.54 7.13
CA GLY A 357 2.97 -10.67 6.23
C GLY A 357 2.84 -9.85 4.94
N LEU A 358 1.62 -9.81 4.37
CA LEU A 358 1.34 -9.01 3.18
C LEU A 358 1.36 -7.50 3.52
N LEU A 359 0.73 -7.10 4.63
CA LEU A 359 0.68 -5.71 5.06
C LEU A 359 2.08 -5.15 5.35
N ALA A 360 3.01 -5.99 5.84
CA ALA A 360 4.40 -5.59 6.07
C ALA A 360 5.19 -5.30 4.77
N MET A 361 4.76 -5.82 3.64
CA MET A 361 5.37 -5.51 2.33
C MET A 361 4.89 -4.16 1.77
N ILE A 362 3.71 -3.68 2.16
CA ILE A 362 3.12 -2.45 1.62
C ILE A 362 4.02 -1.22 1.79
N PRO A 363 4.63 -0.93 2.97
CA PRO A 363 5.56 0.18 3.11
C PRO A 363 6.69 0.17 2.09
N LEU A 364 7.27 -1.01 1.80
CA LEU A 364 8.36 -1.18 0.85
C LEU A 364 7.92 -0.98 -0.61
N LEU A 365 6.67 -1.27 -0.91
CA LEU A 365 6.11 -1.13 -2.27
C LEU A 365 5.72 0.30 -2.62
N VAL A 366 5.31 1.09 -1.62
CA VAL A 366 4.81 2.46 -1.84
C VAL A 366 5.86 3.53 -1.56
N ASP A 367 7.02 3.16 -1.02
CA ASP A 367 8.08 4.09 -0.68
C ASP A 367 8.90 4.48 -1.89
N VAL A 368 8.95 5.76 -2.23
CA VAL A 368 9.74 6.28 -3.36
C VAL A 368 11.24 6.15 -3.13
N GLY A 369 11.68 6.18 -1.87
CA GLY A 369 13.08 6.07 -1.49
C GLY A 369 13.60 4.64 -1.49
N PHE A 370 12.72 3.65 -1.41
CA PHE A 370 13.12 2.25 -1.39
C PHE A 370 13.50 1.77 -2.80
N ARG A 371 14.72 1.26 -2.94
CA ARG A 371 15.21 0.63 -4.19
C ARG A 371 15.70 -0.77 -3.87
N ASP A 372 15.09 -1.78 -4.48
CA ASP A 372 15.62 -3.14 -4.43
C ASP A 372 16.84 -3.24 -5.35
N GLN A 373 18.04 -3.30 -4.74
CA GLN A 373 19.31 -3.38 -5.44
C GLN A 373 19.48 -4.67 -6.27
N HIS A 374 18.65 -5.67 -6.03
CA HIS A 374 18.70 -6.97 -6.70
C HIS A 374 17.65 -7.13 -7.81
N ALA A 375 16.83 -6.10 -8.06
CA ALA A 375 15.87 -6.10 -9.16
C ALA A 375 16.49 -5.56 -10.44
N GLU A 376 16.30 -6.24 -11.57
CA GLU A 376 16.81 -5.83 -12.90
C GLU A 376 16.01 -4.67 -13.51
N THR A 377 14.79 -4.47 -13.05
CA THR A 377 14.00 -3.29 -13.38
C THR A 377 13.82 -2.46 -12.12
N PRO A 378 14.61 -1.40 -11.94
CA PRO A 378 14.24 -0.40 -10.98
C PRO A 378 12.87 0.13 -11.40
N VAL A 379 11.87 -0.04 -10.56
CA VAL A 379 10.61 0.68 -10.71
C VAL A 379 10.95 2.14 -10.45
N GLN A 380 11.33 2.88 -11.49
CA GLN A 380 11.39 4.34 -11.46
C GLN A 380 9.94 4.83 -11.47
N LEU A 381 9.30 4.76 -10.33
CA LEU A 381 8.04 5.44 -10.11
C LEU A 381 8.39 6.87 -9.74
N GLN A 382 8.08 7.80 -10.62
CA GLN A 382 8.20 9.24 -10.37
C GLN A 382 7.20 9.73 -9.30
N GLU A 383 6.12 8.99 -9.12
CA GLU A 383 5.16 9.19 -8.02
C GLU A 383 5.20 7.97 -7.11
N ALA A 384 5.10 8.19 -5.80
CA ALA A 384 4.83 7.10 -4.87
C ALA A 384 3.61 6.33 -5.36
N PRO A 385 3.72 5.02 -5.59
CA PRO A 385 2.55 4.24 -5.97
C PRO A 385 1.50 4.40 -4.88
N LEU A 386 0.24 4.52 -5.28
CA LEU A 386 -0.85 4.51 -4.30
C LEU A 386 -0.76 3.19 -3.52
N PRO A 387 -0.99 3.25 -2.18
CA PRO A 387 -1.09 2.04 -1.41
C PRO A 387 -2.11 1.08 -2.04
N PRO A 388 -1.89 -0.22 -1.94
CA PRO A 388 -2.88 -1.20 -2.40
C PRO A 388 -4.10 -1.18 -1.46
N TRP A 389 -4.95 -0.17 -1.61
CA TRP A 389 -6.11 0.10 -0.77
C TRP A 389 -7.06 -1.07 -0.64
N HIS A 390 -7.13 -1.95 -1.65
CA HIS A 390 -7.90 -3.18 -1.61
C HIS A 390 -7.46 -4.12 -0.47
N TRP A 391 -6.15 -4.26 -0.21
CA TRP A 391 -5.66 -5.07 0.92
C TRP A 391 -5.78 -4.34 2.26
N ILE A 392 -5.63 -3.02 2.28
CA ILE A 392 -5.84 -2.20 3.49
C ILE A 392 -7.33 -2.25 3.88
N TRP A 393 -8.22 -2.13 2.90
CA TRP A 393 -9.66 -2.33 3.09
C TRP A 393 -9.96 -3.71 3.66
N LEU A 394 -9.46 -4.77 3.02
CA LEU A 394 -9.68 -6.14 3.48
C LEU A 394 -9.18 -6.30 4.92
N GLY A 395 -7.98 -5.80 5.25
CA GLY A 395 -7.45 -5.85 6.60
C GLY A 395 -8.37 -5.18 7.63
N GLY A 396 -8.92 -4.00 7.31
CA GLY A 396 -9.91 -3.35 8.17
C GLY A 396 -11.20 -4.18 8.32
N MET A 397 -11.70 -4.74 7.22
CA MET A 397 -12.97 -5.50 7.22
C MET A 397 -12.84 -6.89 7.84
N MET A 398 -11.64 -7.51 7.82
CA MET A 398 -11.42 -8.84 8.39
C MET A 398 -11.70 -8.91 9.89
N THR A 399 -11.60 -7.79 10.62
CA THR A 399 -12.03 -7.73 12.02
C THR A 399 -13.52 -8.01 12.19
N GLY A 400 -14.34 -7.77 11.15
CA GLY A 400 -15.74 -8.13 11.12
C GLY A 400 -16.00 -9.65 11.13
N ASN A 401 -15.03 -10.46 10.66
CA ASN A 401 -15.18 -11.91 10.69
C ASN A 401 -15.30 -12.48 12.11
N TYR A 402 -14.86 -11.74 13.12
CA TYR A 402 -15.07 -12.13 14.52
C TYR A 402 -16.55 -12.16 14.93
N PHE A 403 -17.46 -11.50 14.19
CA PHE A 403 -18.89 -11.69 14.37
C PHE A 403 -19.38 -13.11 14.08
N PHE A 404 -18.60 -13.92 13.37
CA PHE A 404 -18.94 -15.33 13.16
C PHE A 404 -19.14 -16.07 14.48
N TYR A 405 -18.34 -15.78 15.49
CA TYR A 405 -18.47 -16.39 16.81
C TYR A 405 -19.77 -16.04 17.54
N LEU A 406 -20.47 -14.97 17.10
CA LEU A 406 -21.77 -14.56 17.64
C LEU A 406 -22.95 -15.04 16.81
N THR A 407 -22.79 -15.06 15.48
CA THR A 407 -23.92 -15.22 14.55
C THR A 407 -23.87 -16.50 13.73
N GLU A 408 -22.75 -17.24 13.80
CA GLU A 408 -22.43 -18.40 12.95
C GLU A 408 -22.55 -18.11 11.43
N ASN A 409 -22.65 -16.83 11.04
CA ASN A 409 -22.84 -16.38 9.68
C ASN A 409 -21.65 -15.50 9.22
N GLN A 410 -20.87 -16.01 8.29
CA GLN A 410 -19.72 -15.29 7.72
C GLN A 410 -20.05 -14.47 6.47
N TRP A 411 -21.19 -14.75 5.82
CA TRP A 411 -21.51 -14.17 4.51
C TRP A 411 -21.48 -12.64 4.46
N PRO A 412 -22.05 -11.90 5.42
CA PRO A 412 -22.00 -10.44 5.37
C PRO A 412 -20.57 -9.91 5.30
N TRP A 413 -19.65 -10.51 6.03
CA TRP A 413 -18.26 -10.08 6.15
C TRP A 413 -17.43 -10.52 4.95
N VAL A 414 -17.69 -11.70 4.39
CA VAL A 414 -17.11 -12.17 3.12
C VAL A 414 -17.51 -11.24 1.98
N ILE A 415 -18.81 -10.86 1.90
CA ILE A 415 -19.30 -9.95 0.85
C ILE A 415 -18.70 -8.55 1.00
N VAL A 416 -18.77 -7.96 2.18
CA VAL A 416 -18.27 -6.58 2.41
C VAL A 416 -16.74 -6.53 2.30
N GLY A 417 -16.03 -7.46 2.93
CA GLY A 417 -14.56 -7.50 2.91
C GLY A 417 -14.01 -7.78 1.51
N TRP A 418 -14.32 -8.93 0.96
CA TRP A 418 -13.79 -9.37 -0.33
C TRP A 418 -14.47 -8.72 -1.54
N GLY A 419 -15.76 -8.38 -1.43
CA GLY A 419 -16.47 -7.61 -2.46
C GLY A 419 -15.88 -6.21 -2.60
N GLY A 420 -15.66 -5.52 -1.48
CA GLY A 420 -14.98 -4.22 -1.47
C GLY A 420 -13.52 -4.32 -1.95
N TRP A 421 -12.80 -5.40 -1.61
CA TRP A 421 -11.48 -5.71 -2.14
C TRP A 421 -11.48 -5.80 -3.67
N LEU A 422 -12.43 -6.56 -4.24
CA LEU A 422 -12.57 -6.70 -5.70
C LEU A 422 -12.90 -5.37 -6.37
N VAL A 423 -13.84 -4.60 -5.82
CA VAL A 423 -14.20 -3.27 -6.34
C VAL A 423 -12.98 -2.35 -6.35
N LEU A 424 -12.23 -2.27 -5.26
CA LEU A 424 -11.03 -1.45 -5.18
C LEU A 424 -9.93 -1.95 -6.13
N LEU A 425 -9.78 -3.27 -6.29
CA LEU A 425 -8.84 -3.85 -7.26
C LEU A 425 -9.21 -3.45 -8.70
N LEU A 426 -10.49 -3.49 -9.06
CA LEU A 426 -10.97 -3.11 -10.39
C LEU A 426 -10.86 -1.60 -10.65
N LEU A 427 -10.83 -0.78 -9.60
CA LEU A 427 -10.61 0.66 -9.71
C LEU A 427 -9.14 1.03 -9.97
N LEU A 428 -8.16 0.14 -9.71
CA LEU A 428 -6.74 0.41 -9.95
C LEU A 428 -6.40 0.78 -11.41
N PRO A 429 -6.95 0.11 -12.44
CA PRO A 429 -6.68 0.47 -13.84
C PRO A 429 -7.29 1.81 -14.24
N LEU A 430 -8.29 2.33 -13.52
CA LEU A 430 -8.91 3.62 -13.81
C LEU A 430 -7.91 4.79 -13.74
N LYS A 431 -6.90 4.72 -12.86
CA LYS A 431 -5.83 5.75 -12.82
C LYS A 431 -5.09 5.81 -14.16
N GLY A 432 -4.68 4.67 -14.71
CA GLY A 432 -4.02 4.62 -16.00
C GLY A 432 -4.92 5.07 -17.16
N LEU A 433 -6.22 4.75 -17.09
CA LEU A 433 -7.20 5.23 -18.06
C LEU A 433 -7.38 6.76 -17.96
N LEU A 434 -7.50 7.29 -16.75
CA LEU A 434 -7.58 8.74 -16.50
C LEU A 434 -6.32 9.47 -17.00
N GLN A 435 -5.13 8.93 -16.78
CA GLN A 435 -3.89 9.49 -17.31
C GLN A 435 -3.91 9.51 -18.85
N ARG A 436 -4.36 8.42 -19.50
CA ARG A 436 -4.52 8.38 -20.97
C ARG A 436 -5.53 9.41 -21.46
N VAL A 437 -6.64 9.60 -20.74
CA VAL A 437 -7.63 10.62 -21.05
C VAL A 437 -7.05 12.03 -20.91
N HIS A 438 -6.27 12.30 -19.84
CA HIS A 438 -5.62 13.60 -19.64
C HIS A 438 -4.54 13.85 -20.70
N PHE A 439 -3.74 12.84 -21.03
CA PHE A 439 -2.76 12.92 -22.12
C PHE A 439 -3.43 13.18 -23.48
N SER A 440 -4.53 12.48 -23.79
CA SER A 440 -5.31 12.71 -25.01
C SER A 440 -5.94 14.12 -25.06
N ARG A 441 -6.45 14.63 -23.92
CA ARG A 441 -6.95 16.02 -23.82
C ARG A 441 -5.84 17.05 -24.07
N ALA A 442 -4.63 16.79 -23.57
CA ALA A 442 -3.47 17.63 -23.85
C ALA A 442 -3.13 17.62 -25.36
N GLY A 443 -3.25 16.48 -26.04
CA GLY A 443 -3.14 16.38 -27.49
C GLY A 443 -4.19 17.24 -28.23
N GLY A 444 -5.42 17.28 -27.72
CA GLY A 444 -6.46 18.17 -28.24
C GLY A 444 -6.13 19.67 -28.06
N LYS A 445 -5.50 20.05 -26.94
CA LYS A 445 -4.98 21.42 -26.74
C LYS A 445 -3.82 21.69 -27.70
N TYR A 446 -2.87 20.75 -27.84
CA TYR A 446 -1.77 20.86 -28.76
C TYR A 446 -2.24 21.05 -30.21
N ALA A 447 -3.23 20.32 -30.66
CA ALA A 447 -3.78 20.47 -32.01
C ALA A 447 -4.26 21.89 -32.31
N LYS A 448 -4.76 22.63 -31.30
CA LYS A 448 -5.19 24.03 -31.43
C LYS A 448 -4.03 25.01 -31.61
N ILE A 449 -2.93 24.78 -30.90
CA ILE A 449 -1.77 25.69 -30.91
C ILE A 449 -0.72 25.32 -31.95
N ARG A 450 -0.81 24.12 -32.53
CA ARG A 450 0.20 23.56 -33.45
C ARG A 450 0.60 24.49 -34.58
N ASN A 451 -0.34 25.20 -35.18
CA ASN A 451 -0.10 26.10 -36.29
C ASN A 451 0.46 27.47 -35.86
N GLY A 452 0.40 27.81 -34.56
CA GLY A 452 0.94 29.02 -34.00
C GLY A 452 2.46 29.01 -33.84
N PHE A 453 3.11 27.85 -33.86
CA PHE A 453 4.58 27.77 -33.75
C PHE A 453 5.27 28.40 -34.97
N PRO A 454 6.40 29.10 -34.78
CA PRO A 454 7.18 29.65 -35.89
C PRO A 454 7.79 28.54 -36.75
N VAL A 455 7.95 28.80 -38.05
CA VAL A 455 8.76 27.96 -38.93
C VAL A 455 10.24 28.19 -38.61
N LEU A 456 10.97 27.12 -38.30
CA LEU A 456 12.38 27.22 -38.01
C LEU A 456 13.18 27.41 -39.31
N SER A 457 14.08 28.37 -39.30
CA SER A 457 15.07 28.59 -40.33
C SER A 457 16.47 28.06 -39.95
N SER A 458 16.60 27.35 -38.83
CA SER A 458 17.86 26.83 -38.30
C SER A 458 17.73 25.33 -37.94
N ASP A 459 18.87 24.60 -37.98
CA ASP A 459 18.98 23.19 -37.59
C ASP A 459 18.93 22.97 -36.07
N LEU A 460 18.81 24.04 -35.26
CA LEU A 460 18.75 23.92 -33.81
C LEU A 460 17.30 23.60 -33.35
N PRO A 461 17.16 22.77 -32.31
CA PRO A 461 15.86 22.45 -31.76
C PRO A 461 15.18 23.69 -31.16
N LEU A 462 13.86 23.80 -31.35
CA LEU A 462 13.06 24.90 -30.83
C LEU A 462 13.07 24.88 -29.29
N GLN A 463 13.42 26.02 -28.69
CA GLN A 463 13.38 26.18 -27.23
C GLN A 463 12.00 26.63 -26.80
N VAL A 464 11.28 25.81 -26.00
CA VAL A 464 9.89 26.07 -25.61
C VAL A 464 9.74 26.05 -24.10
N LEU A 465 9.04 27.05 -23.56
CA LEU A 465 8.60 27.08 -22.16
C LEU A 465 7.10 26.76 -22.10
N ASP A 466 6.71 25.74 -21.35
CA ASP A 466 5.32 25.47 -20.94
C ASP A 466 5.12 26.07 -19.54
N LEU A 467 4.59 27.29 -19.48
CA LEU A 467 4.41 28.07 -18.25
C LEU A 467 3.02 27.85 -17.66
N GLY A 468 2.97 27.41 -16.41
CA GLY A 468 1.76 26.88 -15.78
C GLY A 468 1.41 25.50 -16.34
N CYS A 469 2.43 24.63 -16.47
CA CYS A 469 2.37 23.36 -17.20
C CYS A 469 1.40 22.33 -16.57
N GLY A 470 1.01 22.50 -15.32
CA GLY A 470 0.16 21.56 -14.59
C GLY A 470 0.75 20.15 -14.61
N GLU A 471 0.09 19.19 -15.28
CA GLU A 471 0.55 17.79 -15.39
C GLU A 471 1.72 17.59 -16.39
N GLY A 472 2.12 18.63 -17.15
CA GLY A 472 3.23 18.57 -18.11
C GLY A 472 2.91 17.88 -19.45
N TYR A 473 1.72 17.32 -19.63
CA TYR A 473 1.40 16.54 -20.84
C TYR A 473 1.33 17.39 -22.11
N LEU A 474 1.04 18.69 -22.03
CA LEU A 474 1.07 19.58 -23.19
C LEU A 474 2.52 19.76 -23.68
N GLY A 475 3.44 20.03 -22.75
CA GLY A 475 4.88 20.09 -23.07
C GLY A 475 5.39 18.77 -23.68
N GLU A 476 4.93 17.61 -23.18
CA GLU A 476 5.29 16.30 -23.75
C GLU A 476 4.82 16.14 -25.20
N TRP A 477 3.60 16.57 -25.54
CA TRP A 477 3.09 16.60 -26.93
C TRP A 477 3.94 17.51 -27.83
N ILE A 478 4.30 18.72 -27.33
CA ILE A 478 5.14 19.68 -28.05
C ILE A 478 6.51 19.04 -28.34
N ARG A 479 7.14 18.44 -27.35
CA ARG A 479 8.43 17.76 -27.46
C ARG A 479 8.42 16.67 -28.53
N GLN A 480 7.37 15.82 -28.51
CA GLN A 480 7.28 14.67 -29.42
C GLN A 480 7.02 15.10 -30.89
N ASP A 481 6.11 16.03 -31.12
CA ASP A 481 5.72 16.42 -32.50
C ASP A 481 6.72 17.41 -33.12
N ARG A 482 7.33 18.30 -32.32
CA ARG A 482 8.24 19.35 -32.82
C ARG A 482 9.70 19.03 -32.66
N GLN A 483 10.05 17.94 -32.00
CA GLN A 483 11.42 17.64 -31.58
C GLN A 483 12.07 18.82 -30.85
N ALA A 484 11.26 19.54 -30.06
CA ALA A 484 11.65 20.74 -29.32
C ALA A 484 12.30 20.37 -27.98
N GLU A 485 13.17 21.23 -27.50
CA GLU A 485 13.62 21.25 -26.12
C GLU A 485 12.60 22.03 -25.29
N VAL A 486 11.89 21.32 -24.40
CA VAL A 486 10.79 21.90 -23.63
C VAL A 486 11.16 21.93 -22.16
N SER A 487 11.04 23.11 -21.55
CA SER A 487 11.12 23.32 -20.11
C SER A 487 9.71 23.51 -19.55
N LEU A 488 9.42 22.87 -18.42
CA LEU A 488 8.16 23.01 -17.71
C LEU A 488 8.34 23.95 -16.51
N ALA A 489 7.44 24.90 -16.30
CA ALA A 489 7.45 25.75 -15.12
C ALA A 489 6.03 25.91 -14.53
N ASP A 490 5.91 25.79 -13.20
CA ASP A 490 4.65 26.02 -12.48
C ASP A 490 4.94 26.47 -11.04
N VAL A 491 3.95 27.07 -10.39
CA VAL A 491 4.03 27.44 -8.96
C VAL A 491 3.74 26.26 -8.04
N VAL A 492 3.09 25.20 -8.57
CA VAL A 492 2.78 23.94 -7.88
C VAL A 492 3.45 22.79 -8.61
N ASP A 493 4.13 21.92 -7.87
CA ASP A 493 4.68 20.67 -8.44
C ASP A 493 3.55 19.66 -8.65
N PHE A 494 3.01 19.66 -9.86
CA PHE A 494 2.00 18.72 -10.31
C PHE A 494 2.44 17.96 -11.57
N ASN A 495 3.70 18.10 -11.98
CA ASN A 495 4.26 17.45 -13.15
C ASN A 495 4.16 15.92 -13.05
N ARG A 496 3.65 15.29 -14.10
CA ARG A 496 3.51 13.82 -14.25
C ARG A 496 4.35 13.25 -15.39
N THR A 497 5.22 14.08 -15.96
CA THR A 497 6.14 13.67 -17.03
C THR A 497 7.58 13.56 -16.51
N GLN A 498 8.47 13.08 -17.37
CA GLN A 498 9.92 13.02 -17.05
C GLN A 498 10.70 14.23 -17.54
N MET A 499 10.01 15.27 -17.98
CA MET A 499 10.65 16.45 -18.50
C MET A 499 11.21 17.35 -17.40
N PRO A 500 12.24 18.14 -17.69
CA PRO A 500 12.76 19.13 -16.75
C PRO A 500 11.63 20.06 -16.26
N PHE A 501 11.46 20.10 -14.94
CA PHE A 501 10.41 20.88 -14.28
C PHE A 501 11.06 21.87 -13.32
N LEU A 502 10.59 23.12 -13.36
CA LEU A 502 10.99 24.19 -12.48
C LEU A 502 9.80 24.66 -11.65
N ARG A 503 9.91 24.61 -10.34
CA ARG A 503 8.96 25.30 -9.46
C ARG A 503 9.45 26.74 -9.23
N TYR A 504 8.59 27.73 -9.47
CA TYR A 504 8.90 29.15 -9.23
C TYR A 504 7.87 29.81 -8.31
N ASP A 505 8.10 31.05 -7.93
CA ASP A 505 7.28 31.76 -6.92
C ASP A 505 6.04 32.48 -7.48
N GLY A 506 5.81 32.40 -8.79
CA GLY A 506 4.72 33.11 -9.47
C GLY A 506 5.04 34.58 -9.80
N HIS A 507 6.23 35.08 -9.45
CA HIS A 507 6.62 36.47 -9.65
C HIS A 507 7.73 36.63 -10.70
N ARG A 508 8.82 35.87 -10.58
CA ARG A 508 9.96 35.97 -11.48
C ARG A 508 10.47 34.61 -11.91
N LEU A 509 10.60 34.42 -13.21
CA LEU A 509 11.19 33.23 -13.80
C LEU A 509 12.72 33.30 -13.73
N PRO A 510 13.43 32.26 -13.25
CA PRO A 510 14.89 32.25 -13.15
C PRO A 510 15.56 31.95 -14.50
N PHE A 511 14.99 32.47 -15.57
CA PHE A 511 15.57 32.40 -16.92
C PHE A 511 16.01 33.79 -17.39
N PRO A 512 17.06 33.87 -18.20
CA PRO A 512 17.46 35.14 -18.82
C PRO A 512 16.40 35.65 -19.79
N ASP A 513 16.50 36.91 -20.18
CA ASP A 513 15.71 37.49 -21.23
C ASP A 513 15.92 36.70 -22.53
N ASP A 514 14.88 36.57 -23.33
CA ASP A 514 14.93 35.87 -24.62
C ASP A 514 15.43 34.41 -24.56
N ALA A 515 15.21 33.71 -23.45
CA ALA A 515 15.67 32.34 -23.28
C ALA A 515 14.98 31.34 -24.20
N PHE A 516 13.70 31.56 -24.51
CA PHE A 516 12.87 30.64 -25.26
C PHE A 516 12.39 31.23 -26.58
N ASP A 517 12.28 30.41 -27.62
CA ASP A 517 11.67 30.83 -28.88
C ASP A 517 10.17 31.00 -28.74
N VAL A 518 9.54 30.12 -27.94
CA VAL A 518 8.11 30.11 -27.74
C VAL A 518 7.77 29.86 -26.27
N THR A 519 6.86 30.66 -25.73
CA THR A 519 6.22 30.36 -24.43
C THR A 519 4.76 30.00 -24.65
N VAL A 520 4.32 28.92 -24.00
CA VAL A 520 2.94 28.43 -24.04
C VAL A 520 2.30 28.63 -22.68
N LEU A 521 1.10 29.24 -22.64
CA LEU A 521 0.26 29.35 -21.45
C LEU A 521 -1.11 28.71 -21.76
N SER A 522 -1.43 27.62 -21.08
CA SER A 522 -2.68 26.89 -21.32
C SER A 522 -3.56 26.85 -20.09
N PHE A 523 -4.55 27.72 -20.02
CA PHE A 523 -5.44 27.90 -18.89
C PHE A 523 -4.69 28.30 -17.61
N VAL A 524 -3.87 29.34 -17.70
CA VAL A 524 -2.98 29.80 -16.63
C VAL A 524 -3.37 31.17 -16.12
N LEU A 525 -3.50 32.13 -17.01
CA LEU A 525 -3.61 33.54 -16.63
C LEU A 525 -4.84 33.82 -15.75
N HIS A 526 -5.95 33.14 -15.98
CA HIS A 526 -7.15 33.36 -15.17
C HIS A 526 -7.01 32.85 -13.72
N HIS A 527 -5.99 32.04 -13.42
CA HIS A 527 -5.65 31.59 -12.07
C HIS A 527 -4.57 32.42 -11.37
N CYS A 528 -3.97 33.40 -12.06
CA CYS A 528 -2.90 34.18 -11.49
C CYS A 528 -3.45 35.33 -10.62
N GLU A 529 -2.87 35.49 -9.42
CA GLU A 529 -3.15 36.66 -8.56
C GLU A 529 -2.77 37.96 -9.28
N ASN A 530 -1.62 37.97 -9.92
CA ASN A 530 -1.16 39.12 -10.74
C ASN A 530 -0.89 38.68 -12.19
N GLN A 531 -1.96 38.72 -13.01
CA GLN A 531 -1.87 38.36 -14.43
C GLN A 531 -0.84 39.20 -15.19
N THR A 532 -0.73 40.50 -14.86
CA THR A 532 0.20 41.45 -15.51
C THR A 532 1.67 41.03 -15.27
N GLN A 533 1.99 40.69 -14.05
CA GLN A 533 3.34 40.21 -13.67
C GLN A 533 3.74 38.94 -14.40
N VAL A 534 2.87 37.91 -14.35
CA VAL A 534 3.14 36.63 -15.00
C VAL A 534 3.27 36.78 -16.51
N PHE A 535 2.41 37.62 -17.14
CA PHE A 535 2.50 37.85 -18.56
C PHE A 535 3.71 38.70 -18.95
N HIS A 536 4.13 39.66 -18.11
CA HIS A 536 5.37 40.40 -18.30
C HIS A 536 6.59 39.49 -18.31
N GLU A 537 6.66 38.55 -17.39
CA GLU A 537 7.73 37.56 -17.35
C GLU A 537 7.70 36.62 -18.58
N ALA A 538 6.50 36.20 -19.02
CA ALA A 538 6.36 35.42 -20.25
C ALA A 538 6.90 36.19 -21.47
N VAL A 539 6.60 37.51 -21.57
CA VAL A 539 7.13 38.37 -22.63
C VAL A 539 8.66 38.52 -22.53
N ARG A 540 9.19 38.74 -21.32
CA ARG A 540 10.65 38.93 -21.09
C ARG A 540 11.47 37.71 -21.53
N VAL A 541 11.02 36.49 -21.22
CA VAL A 541 11.80 35.26 -21.53
C VAL A 541 11.58 34.75 -22.95
N THR A 542 10.68 35.34 -23.72
CA THR A 542 10.29 34.87 -25.06
C THR A 542 10.89 35.72 -26.19
N ARG A 543 11.52 35.07 -27.15
CA ARG A 543 12.11 35.74 -28.32
C ARG A 543 11.15 35.98 -29.47
N LYS A 544 10.25 35.02 -29.74
CA LYS A 544 9.47 35.03 -31.00
C LYS A 544 7.98 35.06 -30.75
N ARG A 545 7.39 34.03 -30.11
CA ARG A 545 5.93 33.90 -30.00
C ARG A 545 5.47 33.46 -28.64
N ILE A 546 4.31 33.97 -28.24
CA ILE A 546 3.58 33.47 -27.07
C ILE A 546 2.27 32.86 -27.57
N LEU A 547 2.01 31.59 -27.17
CA LEU A 547 0.80 30.85 -27.54
C LEU A 547 -0.07 30.71 -26.29
N ILE A 548 -1.29 31.16 -26.34
CA ILE A 548 -2.18 31.23 -25.18
C ILE A 548 -3.48 30.52 -25.49
N ILE A 549 -3.92 29.65 -24.59
CA ILE A 549 -5.27 29.08 -24.56
C ILE A 549 -5.93 29.52 -23.26
N GLU A 550 -7.08 30.20 -23.37
CA GLU A 550 -7.82 30.64 -22.19
C GLU A 550 -9.33 30.36 -22.31
N SER A 551 -9.94 30.13 -21.15
CA SER A 551 -11.40 30.08 -21.04
C SER A 551 -11.97 31.48 -21.18
N VAL A 552 -12.99 31.62 -22.01
CA VAL A 552 -13.65 32.90 -22.27
C VAL A 552 -15.17 32.82 -22.06
N TYR A 553 -15.78 33.90 -21.71
CA TYR A 553 -17.23 34.00 -21.54
C TYR A 553 -17.81 35.14 -22.39
N GLN A 554 -19.11 35.08 -22.66
CA GLN A 554 -19.86 36.13 -23.36
C GLN A 554 -20.94 36.74 -22.47
N THR A 555 -21.52 35.95 -21.57
CA THR A 555 -22.60 36.36 -20.68
C THR A 555 -22.26 36.12 -19.21
N GLU A 556 -22.95 36.82 -18.31
CA GLU A 556 -22.82 36.58 -16.86
C GLU A 556 -23.15 35.10 -16.46
N TRP A 557 -24.03 34.46 -17.21
CA TRP A 557 -24.37 33.06 -17.00
C TRP A 557 -23.20 32.16 -17.36
N ASP A 558 -22.54 32.41 -18.48
CA ASP A 558 -21.33 31.64 -18.88
C ASP A 558 -20.22 31.79 -17.84
N LEU A 559 -20.04 33.00 -17.28
CA LEU A 559 -19.05 33.26 -16.25
C LEU A 559 -19.30 32.41 -14.98
N ARG A 560 -20.55 32.33 -14.52
CA ARG A 560 -20.92 31.50 -13.36
C ARG A 560 -20.69 30.03 -13.63
N GLN A 561 -21.04 29.53 -14.81
CA GLN A 561 -20.80 28.16 -15.22
C GLN A 561 -19.30 27.85 -15.30
N LEU A 562 -18.51 28.72 -15.93
CA LEU A 562 -17.04 28.54 -16.00
C LEU A 562 -16.43 28.49 -14.62
N THR A 563 -16.79 29.40 -13.72
CA THR A 563 -16.29 29.43 -12.34
C THR A 563 -16.59 28.12 -11.61
N PHE A 564 -17.82 27.62 -11.72
CA PHE A 564 -18.21 26.37 -11.09
C PHE A 564 -17.45 25.16 -11.68
N LEU A 565 -17.41 25.04 -13.01
CA LEU A 565 -16.78 23.91 -13.70
C LEU A 565 -15.27 23.88 -13.49
N ASP A 566 -14.63 25.05 -13.52
CA ASP A 566 -13.18 25.16 -13.31
C ASP A 566 -12.81 24.78 -11.87
N THR A 567 -13.52 25.31 -10.87
CA THR A 567 -13.33 24.96 -9.46
C THR A 567 -13.52 23.46 -9.23
N LEU A 568 -14.61 22.89 -9.76
CA LEU A 568 -14.88 21.44 -9.62
C LEU A 568 -13.80 20.59 -10.30
N ALA A 569 -13.41 20.94 -11.53
CA ALA A 569 -12.41 20.21 -12.29
C ALA A 569 -11.04 20.26 -11.60
N ASN A 570 -10.64 21.41 -11.07
CA ASN A 570 -9.38 21.58 -10.37
C ASN A 570 -9.34 20.80 -9.04
N ARG A 571 -10.43 20.82 -8.27
CA ARG A 571 -10.54 20.00 -7.04
C ARG A 571 -10.45 18.52 -7.30
N LEU A 572 -11.18 18.02 -8.29
CA LEU A 572 -11.16 16.60 -8.66
C LEU A 572 -9.81 16.17 -9.22
N ARG A 573 -9.13 17.02 -10.00
CA ARG A 573 -7.87 16.70 -10.66
C ARG A 573 -6.66 16.80 -9.73
N SER A 574 -6.59 17.86 -8.92
CA SER A 574 -5.42 18.19 -8.11
C SER A 574 -5.49 17.66 -6.67
N GLY A 575 -6.62 17.08 -6.25
CA GLY A 575 -6.80 16.64 -4.86
C GLY A 575 -6.64 17.77 -3.84
N GLY A 576 -6.87 19.02 -4.25
CA GLY A 576 -6.78 20.21 -3.40
C GLY A 576 -5.40 20.90 -3.38
N LEU A 577 -4.43 20.44 -4.17
CA LEU A 577 -3.12 21.11 -4.29
C LEU A 577 -3.24 22.55 -4.84
N MET A 578 -4.27 22.82 -5.65
CA MET A 578 -4.53 24.12 -6.25
C MET A 578 -5.49 25.03 -5.45
N LYS A 579 -5.74 24.72 -4.19
CA LYS A 579 -6.70 25.48 -3.34
C LYS A 579 -6.39 26.98 -3.23
N HIS A 580 -5.11 27.35 -3.22
CA HIS A 580 -4.70 28.76 -3.17
C HIS A 580 -5.06 29.53 -4.45
N GLN A 581 -5.07 28.86 -5.59
CA GLN A 581 -5.36 29.46 -6.90
C GLN A 581 -6.87 29.58 -7.17
N GLU A 582 -7.71 28.82 -6.45
CA GLU A 582 -9.17 28.96 -6.51
C GLU A 582 -9.68 30.32 -6.00
N ALA A 583 -8.87 31.04 -5.24
CA ALA A 583 -9.23 32.38 -4.74
C ALA A 583 -9.11 33.47 -5.82
N PHE A 584 -8.42 33.21 -6.94
CA PHE A 584 -8.10 34.17 -7.98
C PHE A 584 -8.60 33.66 -9.34
N LEU A 585 -9.92 33.73 -9.56
CA LEU A 585 -10.51 33.40 -10.86
C LEU A 585 -10.82 34.67 -11.64
N HIS A 586 -9.95 35.01 -12.57
CA HIS A 586 -10.03 36.22 -13.40
C HIS A 586 -10.31 35.91 -14.87
N PHE A 587 -11.49 35.37 -15.15
CA PHE A 587 -11.92 35.14 -16.53
C PHE A 587 -12.16 36.45 -17.26
N ARG A 588 -11.93 36.47 -18.58
CA ARG A 588 -12.12 37.63 -19.44
C ARG A 588 -12.93 37.25 -20.67
N THR A 589 -13.58 38.28 -21.26
CA THR A 589 -14.08 38.17 -22.63
C THR A 589 -12.91 38.21 -23.63
N VAL A 590 -13.14 37.79 -24.86
CA VAL A 590 -12.10 37.92 -25.91
C VAL A 590 -11.70 39.40 -26.12
N ALA A 591 -12.65 40.33 -26.07
CA ALA A 591 -12.37 41.76 -26.19
C ALA A 591 -11.49 42.28 -25.04
N ASP A 592 -11.69 41.80 -23.83
CA ASP A 592 -10.88 42.23 -22.69
C ASP A 592 -9.49 41.59 -22.71
N TRP A 593 -9.33 40.37 -23.29
CA TRP A 593 -8.02 39.80 -23.57
C TRP A 593 -7.24 40.64 -24.59
N TYR A 594 -7.88 41.18 -25.64
CA TYR A 594 -7.23 42.09 -26.58
C TYR A 594 -6.76 43.37 -25.89
N LYS A 595 -7.60 43.99 -25.04
CA LYS A 595 -7.18 45.17 -24.26
C LYS A 595 -6.01 44.87 -23.34
N PHE A 596 -5.99 43.68 -22.76
CA PHE A 596 -4.90 43.23 -21.88
C PHE A 596 -3.60 43.10 -22.66
N PHE A 597 -3.58 42.37 -23.78
CA PHE A 597 -2.34 42.14 -24.56
C PHE A 597 -1.79 43.44 -25.18
N ASN A 598 -2.64 44.39 -25.52
CA ASN A 598 -2.20 45.69 -26.06
C ASN A 598 -1.39 46.54 -25.08
N GLN A 599 -1.31 46.19 -23.82
CA GLN A 599 -0.48 46.86 -22.81
C GLN A 599 0.99 46.42 -22.85
N PHE A 600 1.31 45.42 -23.65
CA PHE A 600 2.63 44.83 -23.74
C PHE A 600 3.24 44.95 -25.15
N PRO A 601 4.56 44.80 -25.31
CA PRO A 601 5.24 44.87 -26.60
C PRO A 601 5.01 43.60 -27.44
N VAL A 602 3.76 43.27 -27.68
CA VAL A 602 3.36 42.10 -28.48
C VAL A 602 2.40 42.53 -29.62
N ARG A 603 2.37 41.72 -30.68
CA ARG A 603 1.42 41.88 -31.80
C ARG A 603 0.58 40.61 -31.89
N LEU A 604 -0.73 40.74 -31.88
CA LEU A 604 -1.65 39.64 -32.13
C LEU A 604 -1.59 39.23 -33.60
N LEU A 605 -1.22 37.98 -33.86
CA LEU A 605 -1.17 37.42 -35.21
C LEU A 605 -2.44 36.67 -35.58
N ASP A 606 -2.98 35.90 -34.66
CA ASP A 606 -4.17 35.09 -34.91
C ASP A 606 -4.98 34.89 -33.62
N THR A 607 -6.29 34.70 -33.81
CA THR A 607 -7.22 34.33 -32.75
C THR A 607 -8.28 33.38 -33.28
N THR A 608 -8.40 32.24 -32.62
CA THR A 608 -9.41 31.24 -32.94
C THR A 608 -10.26 30.96 -31.69
N GLN A 609 -11.57 30.94 -31.85
CA GLN A 609 -12.48 30.50 -30.78
C GLN A 609 -12.96 29.09 -31.05
N SER A 610 -13.04 28.29 -30.01
CA SER A 610 -13.54 26.92 -30.07
C SER A 610 -14.22 26.55 -28.75
N GLY A 611 -15.06 25.56 -28.76
CA GLY A 611 -15.72 25.02 -27.58
C GLY A 611 -17.21 24.85 -27.79
N LEU A 612 -17.83 24.06 -26.92
CA LEU A 612 -19.26 23.86 -26.85
C LEU A 612 -19.89 24.90 -25.90
N PHE A 613 -21.21 25.01 -25.92
CA PHE A 613 -22.02 25.90 -25.11
C PHE A 613 -21.62 26.03 -23.62
N LEU A 614 -21.09 24.96 -23.02
CA LEU A 614 -20.71 24.92 -21.61
C LEU A 614 -19.27 25.36 -21.31
N HIS A 615 -18.37 25.42 -22.30
CA HIS A 615 -16.97 25.79 -22.11
C HIS A 615 -16.37 26.36 -23.40
N GLN A 616 -16.43 27.68 -23.53
CA GLN A 616 -15.81 28.38 -24.64
C GLN A 616 -14.34 28.68 -24.34
N GLN A 617 -13.50 28.56 -25.36
CA GLN A 617 -12.05 28.76 -25.29
C GLN A 617 -11.62 29.68 -26.42
N ALA A 618 -10.66 30.54 -26.14
CA ALA A 618 -9.99 31.33 -27.14
C ALA A 618 -8.50 30.94 -27.18
N PHE A 619 -8.00 30.83 -28.38
CA PHE A 619 -6.61 30.65 -28.66
C PHE A 619 -6.04 31.92 -29.28
N PHE A 620 -4.89 32.41 -28.76
CA PHE A 620 -4.21 33.62 -29.22
C PHE A 620 -2.77 33.30 -29.60
N VAL A 621 -2.33 33.77 -30.76
CA VAL A 621 -0.95 33.75 -31.21
C VAL A 621 -0.41 35.19 -31.17
N LEU A 622 0.52 35.41 -30.27
CA LEU A 622 1.17 36.70 -30.08
C LEU A 622 2.63 36.63 -30.56
N GLU A 623 3.07 37.65 -31.27
CA GLU A 623 4.46 37.83 -31.70
C GLU A 623 5.11 38.92 -30.86
N ILE A 624 6.33 38.68 -30.39
CA ILE A 624 7.09 39.71 -29.68
C ILE A 624 7.48 40.77 -30.68
N LYS A 625 7.24 42.06 -30.38
CA LYS A 625 7.71 43.17 -31.19
C LYS A 625 9.20 43.33 -30.99
N GLU A 626 9.96 43.37 -32.07
CA GLU A 626 11.37 43.77 -32.03
C GLU A 626 11.45 45.19 -31.46
N ALA A 627 12.41 45.40 -30.51
CA ALA A 627 12.58 46.66 -29.81
C ALA A 627 13.16 47.75 -30.76
#